data_78fcd4afec34017dc3c5eefd2472e7e2
#
_entry.id   78fcd4afec34017dc3c5eefd2472e7e2
#
_cell.length_a   1.000
_cell.length_b   1.000
_cell.length_c   1.000
_cell.angle_alpha   90.00
_cell.angle_beta   90.00
_cell.angle_gamma   90.00
#
_symmetry.space_group_name_H-M   'P 1'
#
loop_
_entity.id
_entity.type
_entity.pdbx_description
1 polymer ?
#
loop_
_entity_poly.entity_id
_entity_poly.type
_entity_poly.pdbx_seq_one_letter_code
_entity_poly.pdbx_strand_id
1 'polypeptide(L)'
;MSSQTGKLPLRLKIIHGFGAVAFGVKDIGFSFFLLIYYNQVLGMDAALVSLALLLALLVDAVVDPVIGNLCDRTYTRWGRRLPWLYIAPIPLALVWVLLWSPSGGEPPTFWGLFAIAVSVRLLLSACEVPSVSLVPELTGDYVERTTLFRFRFLSGWLGGLFMLILAVTIFLPGEEGRLQPDGYLPFGIFGAVLMVVSVVGSAAGQHYLIAKLPETKPPPFTVKGVFQEITDAFSQWPFLIFAAGALAAYLNQGMTFSLTNYVNLFVWQLDAFEELVYALILGLSVVLMFVAVGPMHNRFGKPKSAAIGAIGSMMVGLTPYALLVLGLWPEAGSNLSTYSYFSFLLVANTLGIVMMVSATSMIAEVIEDFEEKTHRRAEAAFYSGNWMVQKCATGGGIFLTGQIIAYSQLSSDAAVGAVPQTVLNDMIITYGATAIVLGLLSAAFLGNFPISREQHEARLDRLAARKAASHSDSDAANQDPVSAAASADPDAHSVI
;
A
#
# COMPACT_ATOMS: atom_id res chain seq x y z
N MET A 1 -7.52 18.62 25.68
CA MET A 1 -7.10 17.23 25.38
C MET A 1 -5.86 16.90 26.20
N SER A 2 -5.95 16.08 27.25
CA SER A 2 -4.75 15.50 27.84
C SER A 2 -4.22 14.44 26.87
N SER A 3 -3.39 14.85 25.93
CA SER A 3 -2.58 13.92 25.14
C SER A 3 -1.77 13.11 26.15
N GLN A 4 -1.92 11.79 26.15
CA GLN A 4 -1.03 10.93 26.92
C GLN A 4 0.39 11.16 26.39
N THR A 5 1.14 11.99 27.09
CA THR A 5 2.57 12.21 26.88
C THR A 5 3.31 11.04 27.52
N GLY A 6 3.33 9.88 26.85
CA GLY A 6 4.00 8.69 27.34
C GLY A 6 3.98 7.56 26.31
N LYS A 7 4.91 6.62 26.43
CA LYS A 7 4.97 5.44 25.56
C LYS A 7 3.67 4.62 25.68
N LEU A 8 3.03 4.37 24.55
CA LEU A 8 1.86 3.51 24.49
C LEU A 8 2.23 2.06 24.85
N PRO A 9 1.37 1.33 25.56
CA PRO A 9 1.61 -0.06 25.90
C PRO A 9 1.69 -0.94 24.63
N LEU A 10 2.59 -1.91 24.63
CA LEU A 10 2.82 -2.82 23.49
C LEU A 10 1.51 -3.51 23.04
N ARG A 11 0.66 -3.91 24.01
CA ARG A 11 -0.65 -4.51 23.74
C ARG A 11 -1.51 -3.62 22.83
N LEU A 12 -1.55 -2.32 23.08
CA LEU A 12 -2.33 -1.38 22.26
C LEU A 12 -1.76 -1.28 20.82
N LYS A 13 -0.43 -1.26 20.69
CA LYS A 13 0.25 -1.22 19.39
C LYS A 13 -0.08 -2.47 18.57
N ILE A 14 -0.05 -3.65 19.18
CA ILE A 14 -0.42 -4.92 18.53
C ILE A 14 -1.91 -4.91 18.15
N ILE A 15 -2.80 -4.54 19.05
CA ILE A 15 -4.25 -4.46 18.78
C ILE A 15 -4.55 -3.49 17.63
N HIS A 16 -3.92 -2.31 17.65
CA HIS A 16 -4.08 -1.34 16.57
C HIS A 16 -3.55 -1.88 15.23
N GLY A 17 -2.37 -2.49 15.25
CA GLY A 17 -1.77 -3.13 14.06
C GLY A 17 -2.64 -4.25 13.50
N PHE A 18 -3.24 -5.07 14.36
CA PHE A 18 -4.07 -6.21 13.97
C PHE A 18 -5.20 -5.84 13.00
N GLY A 19 -5.79 -4.64 13.13
CA GLY A 19 -6.78 -4.14 12.18
C GLY A 19 -6.27 -4.02 10.74
N ALA A 20 -4.96 -3.95 10.54
CA ALA A 20 -4.37 -3.88 9.21
C ALA A 20 -4.25 -5.25 8.49
N VAL A 21 -4.46 -6.36 9.19
CA VAL A 21 -4.49 -7.72 8.59
C VAL A 21 -5.51 -7.79 7.44
N ALA A 22 -6.67 -7.15 7.59
CA ALA A 22 -7.71 -7.09 6.55
C ALA A 22 -7.17 -6.57 5.21
N PHE A 23 -6.23 -5.62 5.24
CA PHE A 23 -5.66 -5.01 4.04
C PHE A 23 -4.66 -5.94 3.35
N GLY A 24 -3.90 -6.72 4.14
CA GLY A 24 -3.05 -7.78 3.60
C GLY A 24 -3.85 -8.89 2.92
N VAL A 25 -4.97 -9.33 3.53
CA VAL A 25 -5.90 -10.29 2.91
C VAL A 25 -6.44 -9.77 1.58
N LYS A 26 -6.87 -8.49 1.54
CA LYS A 26 -7.32 -7.83 0.32
C LYS A 26 -6.24 -7.81 -0.75
N ASP A 27 -4.99 -7.46 -0.40
CA ASP A 27 -3.91 -7.35 -1.38
C ASP A 27 -3.62 -8.70 -2.06
N ILE A 28 -3.59 -9.78 -1.29
CA ILE A 28 -3.43 -11.14 -1.84
C ILE A 28 -4.65 -11.54 -2.68
N GLY A 29 -5.85 -11.36 -2.18
CA GLY A 29 -7.04 -11.70 -2.95
C GLY A 29 -7.14 -10.88 -4.24
N PHE A 30 -7.19 -9.56 -4.12
CA PHE A 30 -7.51 -8.68 -5.23
C PHE A 30 -6.40 -8.54 -6.27
N SER A 31 -5.14 -8.44 -5.83
CA SER A 31 -4.03 -8.17 -6.75
C SER A 31 -3.32 -9.44 -7.22
N PHE A 32 -3.42 -10.55 -6.50
CA PHE A 32 -2.72 -11.79 -6.80
C PHE A 32 -3.64 -12.84 -7.43
N PHE A 33 -4.80 -13.17 -6.81
CA PHE A 33 -5.66 -14.25 -7.25
C PHE A 33 -6.83 -13.84 -8.15
N LEU A 34 -7.31 -12.59 -8.07
CA LEU A 34 -8.59 -12.24 -8.68
C LEU A 34 -8.59 -12.34 -10.21
N LEU A 35 -7.50 -11.87 -10.85
CA LEU A 35 -7.42 -11.91 -12.31
C LEU A 35 -7.42 -13.36 -12.83
N ILE A 36 -6.61 -14.23 -12.23
CA ILE A 36 -6.55 -15.65 -12.65
C ILE A 36 -7.86 -16.37 -12.39
N TYR A 37 -8.53 -16.09 -11.27
CA TYR A 37 -9.84 -16.68 -10.95
C TYR A 37 -10.90 -16.36 -12.01
N TYR A 38 -11.07 -15.06 -12.33
CA TYR A 38 -12.09 -14.68 -13.33
C TYR A 38 -11.71 -15.08 -14.75
N ASN A 39 -10.40 -15.08 -15.08
CA ASN A 39 -9.95 -15.45 -16.41
C ASN A 39 -9.86 -16.98 -16.62
N GLN A 40 -9.09 -17.69 -15.79
CA GLN A 40 -8.79 -19.10 -16.01
C GLN A 40 -9.86 -20.04 -15.41
N VAL A 41 -10.53 -19.66 -14.32
CA VAL A 41 -11.52 -20.53 -13.66
C VAL A 41 -12.92 -20.25 -14.18
N LEU A 42 -13.28 -18.96 -14.34
CA LEU A 42 -14.61 -18.56 -14.80
C LEU A 42 -14.68 -18.29 -16.31
N GLY A 43 -13.56 -18.34 -17.04
CA GLY A 43 -13.52 -18.20 -18.48
C GLY A 43 -13.77 -16.78 -19.03
N MET A 44 -13.67 -15.72 -18.21
CA MET A 44 -13.81 -14.35 -18.67
C MET A 44 -12.56 -13.88 -19.44
N ASP A 45 -12.76 -13.01 -20.41
CA ASP A 45 -11.66 -12.36 -21.12
C ASP A 45 -10.75 -11.55 -20.20
N ALA A 46 -9.43 -11.82 -20.24
CA ALA A 46 -8.45 -11.22 -19.33
C ALA A 46 -8.39 -9.68 -19.45
N ALA A 47 -8.56 -9.14 -20.67
CA ALA A 47 -8.55 -7.69 -20.89
C ALA A 47 -9.78 -7.03 -20.27
N LEU A 48 -10.97 -7.67 -20.34
CA LEU A 48 -12.18 -7.16 -19.71
C LEU A 48 -12.09 -7.25 -18.19
N VAL A 49 -11.62 -8.37 -17.63
CA VAL A 49 -11.43 -8.51 -16.18
C VAL A 49 -10.49 -7.44 -15.65
N SER A 50 -9.31 -7.31 -16.26
CA SER A 50 -8.30 -6.34 -15.82
C SER A 50 -8.77 -4.88 -15.97
N LEU A 51 -9.58 -4.57 -16.98
CA LEU A 51 -10.21 -3.25 -17.16
C LEU A 51 -11.21 -2.98 -16.03
N ALA A 52 -12.05 -3.95 -15.65
CA ALA A 52 -12.99 -3.79 -14.52
C ALA A 52 -12.24 -3.52 -13.21
N LEU A 53 -11.12 -4.20 -12.96
CA LEU A 53 -10.29 -4.01 -11.77
C LEU A 53 -9.57 -2.65 -11.78
N LEU A 54 -9.05 -2.21 -12.92
CA LEU A 54 -8.48 -0.87 -13.07
C LEU A 54 -9.52 0.20 -12.73
N LEU A 55 -10.71 0.13 -13.34
CA LEU A 55 -11.77 1.10 -13.11
C LEU A 55 -12.21 1.11 -11.64
N ALA A 56 -12.28 -0.07 -10.99
CA ALA A 56 -12.61 -0.15 -9.56
C ALA A 56 -11.56 0.54 -8.68
N LEU A 57 -10.27 0.41 -9.00
CA LEU A 57 -9.18 1.08 -8.28
C LEU A 57 -9.13 2.59 -8.53
N LEU A 58 -9.48 3.05 -9.73
CA LEU A 58 -9.62 4.47 -10.02
C LEU A 58 -10.78 5.11 -9.24
N VAL A 59 -11.93 4.43 -9.15
CA VAL A 59 -13.06 4.86 -8.31
C VAL A 59 -12.64 4.94 -6.85
N ASP A 60 -11.95 3.92 -6.33
CA ASP A 60 -11.45 3.85 -4.95
C ASP A 60 -10.50 5.03 -4.63
N ALA A 61 -9.56 5.34 -5.53
CA ALA A 61 -8.63 6.47 -5.35
C ALA A 61 -9.34 7.83 -5.21
N VAL A 62 -10.49 8.01 -5.89
CA VAL A 62 -11.31 9.23 -5.82
C VAL A 62 -12.20 9.24 -4.58
N VAL A 63 -12.67 8.07 -4.13
CA VAL A 63 -13.65 7.96 -3.04
C VAL A 63 -12.98 8.01 -1.65
N ASP A 64 -11.72 7.64 -1.51
CA ASP A 64 -11.00 7.68 -0.23
C ASP A 64 -11.09 9.04 0.50
N PRO A 65 -10.78 10.17 -0.16
CA PRO A 65 -10.93 11.49 0.47
C PRO A 65 -12.37 11.80 0.88
N VAL A 66 -13.35 11.30 0.11
CA VAL A 66 -14.78 11.48 0.43
C VAL A 66 -15.16 10.69 1.68
N ILE A 67 -14.74 9.43 1.78
CA ILE A 67 -14.93 8.59 2.97
C ILE A 67 -14.26 9.20 4.20
N GLY A 68 -13.02 9.69 4.07
CA GLY A 68 -12.31 10.39 5.14
C GLY A 68 -13.13 11.55 5.70
N ASN A 69 -13.66 12.37 4.81
CA ASN A 69 -14.46 13.51 5.21
C ASN A 69 -15.83 13.10 5.83
N LEU A 70 -16.49 12.07 5.30
CA LEU A 70 -17.71 11.52 5.90
C LEU A 70 -17.45 10.95 7.30
N CYS A 71 -16.34 10.26 7.45
CA CYS A 71 -15.89 9.72 8.73
C CYS A 71 -15.66 10.83 9.77
N ASP A 72 -14.95 11.90 9.40
CA ASP A 72 -14.68 13.04 10.29
C ASP A 72 -15.95 13.80 10.71
N ARG A 73 -17.03 13.66 9.96
CA ARG A 73 -18.35 14.25 10.25
C ARG A 73 -19.29 13.38 11.04
N THR A 74 -18.95 12.11 11.19
CA THR A 74 -19.74 11.21 12.00
C THR A 74 -19.69 11.68 13.46
N TYR A 75 -20.88 11.96 14.03
CA TYR A 75 -21.00 12.49 15.37
C TYR A 75 -21.81 11.52 16.23
N THR A 76 -21.11 10.65 16.96
CA THR A 76 -21.73 9.64 17.81
C THR A 76 -21.07 9.57 19.18
N ARG A 77 -21.78 8.96 20.15
CA ARG A 77 -21.24 8.69 21.50
C ARG A 77 -19.97 7.81 21.49
N TRP A 78 -19.72 7.09 20.41
CA TRP A 78 -18.52 6.26 20.21
C TRP A 78 -17.39 7.02 19.47
N GLY A 79 -17.55 8.32 19.29
CA GLY A 79 -16.62 9.13 18.49
C GLY A 79 -16.98 9.17 17.01
N ARG A 80 -15.99 9.55 16.19
CA ARG A 80 -16.17 9.75 14.75
C ARG A 80 -15.91 8.48 13.94
N ARG A 81 -14.99 7.63 14.39
CA ARG A 81 -14.36 6.57 13.58
C ARG A 81 -14.78 5.15 13.95
N LEU A 82 -15.02 4.88 15.25
CA LEU A 82 -15.43 3.56 15.70
C LEU A 82 -16.71 3.03 15.04
N PRO A 83 -17.77 3.83 14.80
CA PRO A 83 -18.97 3.33 14.14
C PRO A 83 -18.69 2.71 12.77
N TRP A 84 -17.79 3.31 11.99
CA TRP A 84 -17.37 2.79 10.69
C TRP A 84 -16.69 1.43 10.81
N LEU A 85 -15.78 1.27 11.81
CA LEU A 85 -15.04 0.03 12.05
C LEU A 85 -15.91 -1.12 12.57
N TYR A 86 -17.08 -0.83 13.13
CA TYR A 86 -18.05 -1.85 13.54
C TYR A 86 -19.06 -2.20 12.45
N ILE A 87 -19.48 -1.23 11.64
CA ILE A 87 -20.56 -1.41 10.66
C ILE A 87 -20.02 -1.89 9.31
N ALA A 88 -18.97 -1.25 8.78
CA ALA A 88 -18.47 -1.52 7.44
C ALA A 88 -17.90 -2.94 7.21
N PRO A 89 -17.27 -3.63 8.20
CA PRO A 89 -16.75 -4.97 7.99
C PRO A 89 -17.80 -6.02 7.66
N ILE A 90 -19.04 -5.87 8.12
CA ILE A 90 -20.12 -6.84 7.89
C ILE A 90 -20.54 -6.86 6.41
N PRO A 91 -20.98 -5.73 5.79
CA PRO A 91 -21.28 -5.73 4.36
C PRO A 91 -20.03 -6.01 3.51
N LEU A 92 -18.83 -5.61 3.96
CA LEU A 92 -17.56 -5.99 3.30
C LEU A 92 -17.43 -7.50 3.19
N ALA A 93 -17.63 -8.23 4.29
CA ALA A 93 -17.53 -9.69 4.30
C ALA A 93 -18.51 -10.35 3.31
N LEU A 94 -19.75 -9.85 3.24
CA LEU A 94 -20.77 -10.35 2.32
C LEU A 94 -20.37 -10.14 0.85
N VAL A 95 -19.94 -8.93 0.50
CA VAL A 95 -19.54 -8.60 -0.88
C VAL A 95 -18.20 -9.28 -1.24
N TRP A 96 -17.30 -9.48 -0.25
CA TRP A 96 -16.07 -10.24 -0.44
C TRP A 96 -16.34 -11.70 -0.77
N VAL A 97 -17.28 -12.37 -0.07
CA VAL A 97 -17.69 -13.76 -0.39
C VAL A 97 -18.32 -13.79 -1.78
N LEU A 98 -19.18 -12.83 -2.13
CA LEU A 98 -19.76 -12.74 -3.47
C LEU A 98 -18.71 -12.59 -4.58
N LEU A 99 -17.59 -11.91 -4.30
CA LEU A 99 -16.47 -11.78 -5.25
C LEU A 99 -15.85 -13.14 -5.58
N TRP A 100 -15.81 -14.08 -4.64
CA TRP A 100 -15.22 -15.42 -4.79
C TRP A 100 -16.22 -16.52 -5.12
N SER A 101 -17.49 -16.19 -5.16
CA SER A 101 -18.55 -17.11 -5.55
C SER A 101 -19.70 -16.31 -6.18
N PRO A 102 -19.54 -15.85 -7.43
CA PRO A 102 -20.60 -15.15 -8.12
C PRO A 102 -21.82 -16.05 -8.29
N SER A 103 -22.99 -15.47 -8.20
CA SER A 103 -24.27 -16.19 -8.15
C SER A 103 -24.46 -17.11 -9.35
N GLY A 104 -24.71 -18.40 -9.08
CA GLY A 104 -25.05 -19.41 -10.09
C GLY A 104 -23.86 -20.15 -10.71
N GLY A 105 -22.62 -19.88 -10.29
CA GLY A 105 -21.43 -20.53 -10.87
C GLY A 105 -21.06 -20.04 -12.29
N GLU A 106 -21.86 -19.16 -12.86
CA GLU A 106 -21.61 -18.52 -14.14
C GLU A 106 -20.78 -17.26 -13.96
N PRO A 107 -19.88 -16.92 -14.91
CA PRO A 107 -19.15 -15.67 -14.86
C PRO A 107 -20.11 -14.48 -14.91
N PRO A 108 -19.93 -13.46 -14.06
CA PRO A 108 -20.76 -12.28 -14.13
C PRO A 108 -20.46 -11.49 -15.42
N THR A 109 -21.38 -10.63 -15.81
CA THR A 109 -21.07 -9.65 -16.87
C THR A 109 -19.95 -8.70 -16.42
N PHE A 110 -19.32 -8.01 -17.38
CA PHE A 110 -18.35 -6.94 -17.08
C PHE A 110 -18.85 -5.96 -16.02
N TRP A 111 -20.09 -5.47 -16.15
CA TRP A 111 -20.68 -4.53 -15.20
C TRP A 111 -20.98 -5.17 -13.85
N GLY A 112 -21.29 -6.47 -13.83
CA GLY A 112 -21.46 -7.24 -12.60
C GLY A 112 -20.15 -7.34 -11.82
N LEU A 113 -19.06 -7.75 -12.48
CA LEU A 113 -17.73 -7.77 -11.87
C LEU A 113 -17.30 -6.39 -11.40
N PHE A 114 -17.45 -5.35 -12.23
CA PHE A 114 -17.12 -3.98 -11.88
C PHE A 114 -17.89 -3.52 -10.62
N ALA A 115 -19.20 -3.75 -10.57
CA ALA A 115 -20.02 -3.37 -9.42
C ALA A 115 -19.59 -4.08 -8.13
N ILE A 116 -19.31 -5.39 -8.18
CA ILE A 116 -18.80 -6.16 -7.03
C ILE A 116 -17.43 -5.63 -6.60
N ALA A 117 -16.50 -5.46 -7.54
CA ALA A 117 -15.16 -4.97 -7.25
C ALA A 117 -15.17 -3.57 -6.64
N VAL A 118 -15.96 -2.63 -7.20
CA VAL A 118 -16.15 -1.29 -6.62
C VAL A 118 -16.74 -1.37 -5.21
N SER A 119 -17.76 -2.22 -4.99
CA SER A 119 -18.38 -2.35 -3.68
C SER A 119 -17.39 -2.86 -2.62
N VAL A 120 -16.55 -3.86 -2.97
CA VAL A 120 -15.47 -4.33 -2.09
C VAL A 120 -14.51 -3.19 -1.78
N ARG A 121 -14.08 -2.42 -2.78
CA ARG A 121 -13.11 -1.32 -2.59
C ARG A 121 -13.68 -0.21 -1.71
N LEU A 122 -14.93 0.21 -1.94
CA LEU A 122 -15.61 1.24 -1.13
C LEU A 122 -15.75 0.82 0.34
N LEU A 123 -16.16 -0.43 0.59
CA LEU A 123 -16.32 -0.95 1.95
C LEU A 123 -14.98 -1.16 2.65
N LEU A 124 -13.94 -1.55 1.91
CA LEU A 124 -12.58 -1.58 2.43
C LEU A 124 -12.08 -0.19 2.83
N SER A 125 -12.28 0.81 1.98
CA SER A 125 -11.91 2.20 2.29
C SER A 125 -12.70 2.72 3.49
N ALA A 126 -13.97 2.29 3.65
CA ALA A 126 -14.78 2.59 4.84
C ALA A 126 -14.24 1.93 6.15
N CYS A 127 -13.37 0.91 6.03
CA CYS A 127 -12.62 0.34 7.16
C CYS A 127 -11.22 0.96 7.29
N GLU A 128 -10.50 1.12 6.19
CA GLU A 128 -9.10 1.53 6.17
C GLU A 128 -8.91 2.98 6.59
N VAL A 129 -9.65 3.90 5.97
CA VAL A 129 -9.52 5.34 6.21
C VAL A 129 -9.79 5.69 7.67
N PRO A 130 -10.90 5.26 8.31
CA PRO A 130 -11.12 5.49 9.74
C PRO A 130 -10.03 4.86 10.62
N SER A 131 -9.57 3.65 10.28
CA SER A 131 -8.55 2.93 11.04
C SER A 131 -7.20 3.64 11.04
N VAL A 132 -6.74 4.15 9.88
CA VAL A 132 -5.51 4.96 9.78
C VAL A 132 -5.67 6.27 10.54
N SER A 133 -6.81 6.90 10.40
CA SER A 133 -7.11 8.19 11.04
C SER A 133 -7.23 8.11 12.57
N LEU A 134 -7.31 6.93 13.19
CA LEU A 134 -7.26 6.77 14.65
C LEU A 134 -5.88 7.08 15.25
N VAL A 135 -4.79 6.96 14.49
CA VAL A 135 -3.42 7.15 15.01
C VAL A 135 -3.22 8.48 15.74
N PRO A 136 -3.63 9.64 15.18
CA PRO A 136 -3.54 10.92 15.90
C PRO A 136 -4.44 11.03 17.14
N GLU A 137 -5.51 10.24 17.23
CA GLU A 137 -6.40 10.22 18.41
C GLU A 137 -5.80 9.39 19.56
N LEU A 138 -5.00 8.36 19.24
CA LEU A 138 -4.36 7.49 20.20
C LEU A 138 -3.18 8.17 20.90
N THR A 139 -2.42 9.01 20.20
CA THR A 139 -1.24 9.68 20.75
C THR A 139 -0.93 11.01 20.07
N GLY A 140 -0.50 11.98 20.90
CA GLY A 140 0.09 13.25 20.42
C GLY A 140 1.58 13.14 20.10
N ASP A 141 2.26 12.08 20.56
CA ASP A 141 3.71 11.89 20.40
C ASP A 141 4.04 11.42 18.97
N TYR A 142 4.95 12.12 18.30
CA TYR A 142 5.38 11.84 16.92
C TYR A 142 6.06 10.46 16.78
N VAL A 143 6.91 10.08 17.75
CA VAL A 143 7.64 8.80 17.72
C VAL A 143 6.68 7.64 17.90
N GLU A 144 5.70 7.78 18.78
CA GLU A 144 4.66 6.78 19.01
C GLU A 144 3.72 6.63 17.81
N ARG A 145 3.37 7.73 17.11
CA ARG A 145 2.63 7.66 15.84
C ARG A 145 3.37 6.83 14.81
N THR A 146 4.66 7.10 14.61
CA THR A 146 5.50 6.33 13.69
C THR A 146 5.56 4.86 14.10
N THR A 147 5.61 4.58 15.39
CA THR A 147 5.62 3.20 15.92
C THR A 147 4.29 2.49 15.61
N LEU A 148 3.14 3.16 15.78
CA LEU A 148 1.83 2.61 15.41
C LEU A 148 1.74 2.27 13.92
N PHE A 149 2.23 3.15 13.03
CA PHE A 149 2.29 2.86 11.59
C PHE A 149 3.18 1.66 11.27
N ARG A 150 4.34 1.51 11.96
CA ARG A 150 5.20 0.31 11.81
C ARG A 150 4.46 -0.98 12.18
N PHE A 151 3.72 -0.99 13.29
CA PHE A 151 2.91 -2.15 13.68
C PHE A 151 1.79 -2.43 12.68
N ARG A 152 1.12 -1.41 12.16
CA ARG A 152 0.11 -1.58 11.10
C ARG A 152 0.71 -2.19 9.84
N PHE A 153 1.82 -1.65 9.36
CA PHE A 153 2.48 -2.12 8.16
C PHE A 153 2.93 -3.57 8.30
N LEU A 154 3.56 -3.91 9.43
CA LEU A 154 3.97 -5.28 9.74
C LEU A 154 2.79 -6.24 9.81
N SER A 155 1.71 -5.87 10.49
CA SER A 155 0.52 -6.72 10.60
C SER A 155 -0.19 -6.92 9.26
N GLY A 156 -0.28 -5.87 8.43
CA GLY A 156 -0.83 -5.99 7.08
C GLY A 156 0.00 -6.96 6.23
N TRP A 157 1.31 -6.82 6.29
CA TRP A 157 2.23 -7.69 5.54
C TRP A 157 2.18 -9.15 6.01
N LEU A 158 2.22 -9.37 7.33
CA LEU A 158 2.07 -10.71 7.92
C LEU A 158 0.69 -11.32 7.63
N GLY A 159 -0.36 -10.50 7.65
CA GLY A 159 -1.71 -10.94 7.28
C GLY A 159 -1.82 -11.38 5.82
N GLY A 160 -1.19 -10.63 4.91
CA GLY A 160 -1.10 -11.02 3.49
C GLY A 160 -0.30 -12.29 3.29
N LEU A 161 0.89 -12.38 3.87
CA LEU A 161 1.73 -13.58 3.79
C LEU A 161 1.02 -14.82 4.38
N PHE A 162 0.36 -14.66 5.51
CA PHE A 162 -0.43 -15.73 6.12
C PHE A 162 -1.56 -16.19 5.19
N MET A 163 -2.28 -15.25 4.59
CA MET A 163 -3.35 -15.57 3.63
C MET A 163 -2.79 -16.25 2.37
N LEU A 164 -1.63 -15.83 1.86
CA LEU A 164 -0.97 -16.46 0.72
C LEU A 164 -0.56 -17.89 1.04
N ILE A 165 0.07 -18.13 2.20
CA ILE A 165 0.48 -19.48 2.63
C ILE A 165 -0.75 -20.39 2.72
N LEU A 166 -1.83 -19.96 3.36
CA LEU A 166 -3.06 -20.74 3.45
C LEU A 166 -3.70 -20.98 2.07
N ALA A 167 -3.65 -19.96 1.19
CA ALA A 167 -4.14 -20.13 -0.17
C ALA A 167 -3.42 -21.27 -0.88
N VAL A 168 -2.09 -21.25 -0.94
CA VAL A 168 -1.31 -22.23 -1.72
C VAL A 168 -1.17 -23.60 -1.04
N THR A 169 -1.45 -23.71 0.27
CA THR A 169 -1.33 -24.99 0.99
C THR A 169 -2.65 -25.68 1.27
N ILE A 170 -3.74 -24.93 1.45
CA ILE A 170 -5.01 -25.47 1.94
C ILE A 170 -6.14 -25.26 0.93
N PHE A 171 -6.33 -24.02 0.44
CA PHE A 171 -7.50 -23.68 -0.36
C PHE A 171 -7.30 -23.93 -1.85
N LEU A 172 -6.12 -23.58 -2.39
CA LEU A 172 -5.80 -23.59 -3.81
C LEU A 172 -4.44 -24.27 -4.06
N PRO A 173 -4.21 -25.50 -3.57
CA PRO A 173 -2.93 -26.18 -3.68
C PRO A 173 -2.64 -26.63 -5.10
N GLY A 174 -1.45 -26.28 -5.61
CA GLY A 174 -0.97 -26.71 -6.92
C GLY A 174 -1.83 -26.24 -8.09
N GLU A 175 -1.69 -26.91 -9.23
CA GLU A 175 -2.43 -26.63 -10.45
C GLU A 175 -3.94 -26.85 -10.28
N GLU A 176 -4.31 -28.06 -9.81
CA GLU A 176 -5.72 -28.44 -9.66
C GLU A 176 -6.47 -27.49 -8.74
N GLY A 177 -5.88 -27.09 -7.61
CA GLY A 177 -6.55 -26.19 -6.69
C GLY A 177 -6.76 -24.79 -7.25
N ARG A 178 -5.82 -24.29 -8.10
CA ARG A 178 -5.90 -22.94 -8.68
C ARG A 178 -6.79 -22.83 -9.91
N LEU A 179 -6.91 -23.89 -10.69
CA LEU A 179 -7.71 -23.90 -11.92
C LEU A 179 -9.12 -24.47 -11.69
N GLN A 180 -9.45 -24.92 -10.45
CA GLN A 180 -10.78 -25.41 -10.10
C GLN A 180 -11.52 -24.41 -9.20
N PRO A 181 -12.85 -24.26 -9.33
CA PRO A 181 -13.64 -23.29 -8.57
C PRO A 181 -13.78 -23.63 -7.07
N ASP A 182 -13.65 -24.91 -6.71
CA ASP A 182 -14.05 -25.44 -5.39
C ASP A 182 -13.30 -24.80 -4.21
N GLY A 183 -12.04 -24.45 -4.39
CA GLY A 183 -11.20 -23.85 -3.36
C GLY A 183 -11.46 -22.34 -3.12
N TYR A 184 -12.03 -21.64 -4.10
CA TYR A 184 -12.16 -20.18 -4.04
C TYR A 184 -13.25 -19.70 -3.07
N LEU A 185 -14.36 -20.43 -2.95
CA LEU A 185 -15.39 -20.09 -1.97
C LEU A 185 -14.90 -20.24 -0.52
N PRO A 186 -14.28 -21.38 -0.09
CA PRO A 186 -13.66 -21.47 1.23
C PRO A 186 -12.57 -20.40 1.48
N PHE A 187 -11.73 -20.11 0.48
CA PHE A 187 -10.74 -19.02 0.53
C PHE A 187 -11.43 -17.66 0.78
N GLY A 188 -12.50 -17.36 0.05
CA GLY A 188 -13.29 -16.15 0.21
C GLY A 188 -13.93 -16.04 1.59
N ILE A 189 -14.55 -17.11 2.09
CA ILE A 189 -15.18 -17.14 3.42
C ILE A 189 -14.14 -16.95 4.51
N PHE A 190 -13.00 -17.64 4.43
CA PHE A 190 -11.93 -17.49 5.41
C PHE A 190 -11.37 -16.06 5.42
N GLY A 191 -11.11 -15.49 4.24
CA GLY A 191 -10.68 -14.09 4.10
C GLY A 191 -11.71 -13.12 4.68
N ALA A 192 -13.01 -13.32 4.43
CA ALA A 192 -14.08 -12.50 4.99
C ALA A 192 -14.09 -12.53 6.52
N VAL A 193 -14.02 -13.73 7.11
CA VAL A 193 -13.98 -13.91 8.58
C VAL A 193 -12.74 -13.23 9.16
N LEU A 194 -11.57 -13.42 8.55
CA LEU A 194 -10.32 -12.82 9.01
C LEU A 194 -10.37 -11.29 8.92
N MET A 195 -10.96 -10.72 7.88
CA MET A 195 -11.17 -9.26 7.75
C MET A 195 -12.08 -8.74 8.86
N VAL A 196 -13.23 -9.38 9.11
CA VAL A 196 -14.16 -8.96 10.18
C VAL A 196 -13.48 -9.04 11.54
N VAL A 197 -12.86 -10.19 11.85
CA VAL A 197 -12.20 -10.42 13.15
C VAL A 197 -11.07 -9.41 13.38
N SER A 198 -10.27 -9.12 12.37
CA SER A 198 -9.15 -8.18 12.50
C SER A 198 -9.63 -6.74 12.71
N VAL A 199 -10.57 -6.26 11.90
CA VAL A 199 -11.05 -4.87 11.98
C VAL A 199 -11.89 -4.66 13.25
N VAL A 200 -12.88 -5.52 13.52
CA VAL A 200 -13.74 -5.41 14.70
C VAL A 200 -12.95 -5.67 15.98
N GLY A 201 -12.05 -6.67 15.98
CA GLY A 201 -11.19 -6.97 17.12
C GLY A 201 -10.26 -5.81 17.48
N SER A 202 -9.67 -5.17 16.46
CA SER A 202 -8.88 -3.94 16.65
C SER A 202 -9.74 -2.80 17.20
N ALA A 203 -10.92 -2.57 16.64
CA ALA A 203 -11.82 -1.52 17.11
C ALA A 203 -12.27 -1.75 18.57
N ALA A 204 -12.67 -3.00 18.90
CA ALA A 204 -13.10 -3.38 20.24
C ALA A 204 -11.98 -3.23 21.27
N GLY A 205 -10.75 -3.63 20.95
CA GLY A 205 -9.61 -3.53 21.85
C GLY A 205 -9.17 -2.09 22.14
N GLN A 206 -9.56 -1.12 21.30
CA GLN A 206 -9.26 0.31 21.47
C GLN A 206 -10.47 1.12 21.94
N HIS A 207 -11.66 0.51 21.99
CA HIS A 207 -12.93 1.20 22.22
C HIS A 207 -12.92 2.12 23.43
N TYR A 208 -12.45 1.64 24.57
CA TYR A 208 -12.44 2.39 25.83
C TYR A 208 -11.53 3.64 25.80
N LEU A 209 -10.55 3.67 24.91
CA LEU A 209 -9.65 4.83 24.75
C LEU A 209 -10.24 5.90 23.83
N ILE A 210 -10.99 5.49 22.82
CA ILE A 210 -11.37 6.31 21.68
C ILE A 210 -12.86 6.71 21.73
N ALA A 211 -13.71 5.90 22.39
CA ALA A 211 -15.15 6.13 22.47
C ALA A 211 -15.46 7.37 23.32
N LYS A 212 -15.40 8.54 22.68
CA LYS A 212 -15.71 9.85 23.29
C LYS A 212 -16.54 10.67 22.32
N LEU A 213 -17.54 11.36 22.85
CA LEU A 213 -18.30 12.33 22.05
C LEU A 213 -17.33 13.44 21.59
N PRO A 214 -17.30 13.76 20.28
CA PRO A 214 -16.46 14.84 19.80
C PRO A 214 -16.85 16.18 20.43
N GLU A 215 -15.86 16.96 20.87
CA GLU A 215 -16.08 18.23 21.57
C GLU A 215 -16.73 19.30 20.67
N THR A 216 -16.43 19.25 19.37
CA THR A 216 -16.93 20.21 18.38
C THR A 216 -17.62 19.50 17.22
N LYS A 217 -18.74 20.08 16.75
CA LYS A 217 -19.36 19.66 15.49
C LYS A 217 -18.44 20.01 14.33
N PRO A 218 -18.26 19.10 13.36
CA PRO A 218 -17.40 19.35 12.23
C PRO A 218 -17.94 20.49 11.34
N PRO A 219 -17.05 21.24 10.67
CA PRO A 219 -17.45 22.31 9.73
C PRO A 219 -18.20 21.74 8.51
N PRO A 220 -18.92 22.57 7.74
CA PRO A 220 -19.67 22.13 6.56
C PRO A 220 -18.75 21.55 5.46
N PHE A 221 -19.24 20.57 4.70
CA PHE A 221 -18.50 19.84 3.66
C PHE A 221 -18.22 20.68 2.43
N THR A 222 -16.97 20.70 2.01
CA THR A 222 -16.58 21.22 0.71
C THR A 222 -15.71 20.21 0.00
N VAL A 223 -16.25 19.54 -1.03
CA VAL A 223 -15.48 18.65 -1.92
C VAL A 223 -14.26 19.39 -2.48
N LYS A 224 -14.43 20.67 -2.80
CA LYS A 224 -13.38 21.53 -3.34
C LYS A 224 -12.15 21.62 -2.41
N GLY A 225 -12.35 21.72 -1.09
CA GLY A 225 -11.25 21.82 -0.13
C GLY A 225 -10.41 20.56 -0.05
N VAL A 226 -11.04 19.39 -0.15
CA VAL A 226 -10.35 18.09 -0.09
C VAL A 226 -9.43 17.88 -1.30
N PHE A 227 -9.93 18.20 -2.50
CA PHE A 227 -9.13 18.05 -3.72
C PHE A 227 -8.10 19.18 -3.89
N GLN A 228 -8.31 20.33 -3.29
CA GLN A 228 -7.38 21.45 -3.37
C GLN A 228 -6.04 21.14 -2.67
N GLU A 229 -6.06 20.49 -1.52
CA GLU A 229 -4.83 20.08 -0.83
C GLU A 229 -4.00 19.07 -1.65
N ILE A 230 -4.68 18.14 -2.34
CA ILE A 230 -4.00 17.18 -3.24
C ILE A 230 -3.42 17.92 -4.45
N THR A 231 -4.17 18.84 -5.07
CA THR A 231 -3.66 19.63 -6.20
C THR A 231 -2.48 20.52 -5.80
N ASP A 232 -2.47 21.05 -4.59
CA ASP A 232 -1.34 21.82 -4.05
C ASP A 232 -0.07 20.96 -3.94
N ALA A 233 -0.20 19.67 -3.51
CA ALA A 233 0.92 18.74 -3.49
C ALA A 233 1.45 18.46 -4.90
N PHE A 234 0.57 18.21 -5.88
CA PHE A 234 0.95 17.97 -7.27
C PHE A 234 1.47 19.23 -7.98
N SER A 235 1.33 20.41 -7.42
CA SER A 235 1.95 21.64 -7.94
C SER A 235 3.45 21.74 -7.61
N GLN A 236 3.96 20.93 -6.68
CA GLN A 236 5.35 20.94 -6.26
C GLN A 236 6.23 20.09 -7.20
N TRP A 237 7.23 20.70 -7.83
CA TRP A 237 8.13 20.01 -8.76
C TRP A 237 8.85 18.78 -8.19
N PRO A 238 9.40 18.81 -6.95
CA PRO A 238 9.98 17.61 -6.35
C PRO A 238 8.97 16.47 -6.18
N PHE A 239 7.72 16.79 -5.85
CA PHE A 239 6.66 15.79 -5.73
C PHE A 239 6.26 15.21 -7.09
N LEU A 240 6.22 16.01 -8.16
CA LEU A 240 5.93 15.51 -9.52
C LEU A 240 6.97 14.51 -10.01
N ILE A 241 8.26 14.80 -9.80
CA ILE A 241 9.36 13.89 -10.16
C ILE A 241 9.24 12.59 -9.35
N PHE A 242 9.03 12.69 -8.04
CA PHE A 242 8.79 11.54 -7.17
C PHE A 242 7.57 10.74 -7.66
N ALA A 243 6.42 11.40 -7.90
CA ALA A 243 5.18 10.77 -8.32
C ALA A 243 5.30 10.06 -9.67
N ALA A 244 6.04 10.63 -10.63
CA ALA A 244 6.30 10.00 -11.92
C ALA A 244 7.15 8.72 -11.77
N GLY A 245 8.20 8.75 -10.95
CA GLY A 245 9.02 7.57 -10.66
C GLY A 245 8.27 6.51 -9.87
N ALA A 246 7.47 6.92 -8.88
CA ALA A 246 6.63 6.06 -8.08
C ALA A 246 5.49 5.42 -8.93
N LEU A 247 4.89 6.18 -9.85
CA LEU A 247 3.88 5.67 -10.79
C LEU A 247 4.44 4.51 -11.60
N ALA A 248 5.62 4.68 -12.20
CA ALA A 248 6.27 3.62 -12.97
C ALA A 248 6.61 2.40 -12.10
N ALA A 249 7.10 2.62 -10.87
CA ALA A 249 7.40 1.56 -9.90
C ALA A 249 6.16 0.77 -9.50
N TYR A 250 5.07 1.44 -9.14
CA TYR A 250 3.82 0.81 -8.74
C TYR A 250 3.08 0.12 -9.89
N LEU A 251 3.17 0.68 -11.12
CA LEU A 251 2.70 0.00 -12.34
C LEU A 251 3.43 -1.34 -12.53
N ASN A 252 4.76 -1.31 -12.45
CA ASN A 252 5.58 -2.53 -12.58
C ASN A 252 5.29 -3.53 -11.46
N GLN A 253 5.14 -3.09 -10.22
CA GLN A 253 4.79 -3.93 -9.09
C GLN A 253 3.42 -4.58 -9.26
N GLY A 254 2.39 -3.80 -9.63
CA GLY A 254 1.04 -4.31 -9.85
C GLY A 254 0.98 -5.32 -11.00
N MET A 255 1.70 -5.03 -12.10
CA MET A 255 1.83 -5.94 -13.24
C MET A 255 2.53 -7.25 -12.84
N THR A 256 3.70 -7.16 -12.22
CA THR A 256 4.45 -8.35 -11.79
C THR A 256 3.65 -9.19 -10.82
N PHE A 257 3.02 -8.57 -9.82
CA PHE A 257 2.28 -9.28 -8.78
C PHE A 257 1.05 -10.01 -9.34
N SER A 258 0.33 -9.37 -10.27
CA SER A 258 -0.84 -9.98 -10.92
C SER A 258 -0.45 -11.07 -11.92
N LEU A 259 0.69 -10.92 -12.64
CA LEU A 259 1.17 -11.90 -13.62
C LEU A 259 1.79 -13.13 -12.94
N THR A 260 2.27 -13.00 -11.70
CA THR A 260 3.03 -14.05 -11.02
C THR A 260 2.32 -15.39 -10.98
N ASN A 261 0.99 -15.41 -10.74
CA ASN A 261 0.23 -16.65 -10.75
C ASN A 261 0.28 -17.39 -12.09
N TYR A 262 0.17 -16.65 -13.18
CA TYR A 262 0.27 -17.22 -14.52
C TYR A 262 1.67 -17.75 -14.80
N VAL A 263 2.68 -17.00 -14.41
CA VAL A 263 4.08 -17.39 -14.62
C VAL A 263 4.46 -18.59 -13.78
N ASN A 264 4.08 -18.60 -12.50
CA ASN A 264 4.36 -19.74 -11.62
C ASN A 264 3.69 -21.01 -12.13
N LEU A 265 2.46 -20.89 -12.62
CA LEU A 265 1.66 -22.02 -13.06
C LEU A 265 2.06 -22.53 -14.46
N PHE A 266 2.11 -21.64 -15.44
CA PHE A 266 2.28 -22.03 -16.84
C PHE A 266 3.73 -22.01 -17.33
N VAL A 267 4.60 -21.17 -16.75
CA VAL A 267 6.00 -21.04 -17.17
C VAL A 267 6.93 -21.89 -16.31
N TRP A 268 6.86 -21.69 -14.96
CA TRP A 268 7.75 -22.41 -14.03
C TRP A 268 7.18 -23.75 -13.58
N GLN A 269 5.87 -23.98 -13.76
CA GLN A 269 5.13 -25.21 -13.42
C GLN A 269 5.37 -25.61 -11.95
N LEU A 270 5.26 -24.63 -11.03
CA LEU A 270 5.52 -24.85 -9.61
C LEU A 270 4.45 -25.76 -9.00
N ASP A 271 4.89 -26.78 -8.28
CA ASP A 271 3.99 -27.63 -7.47
C ASP A 271 3.54 -26.92 -6.17
N ALA A 272 2.68 -27.56 -5.38
CA ALA A 272 2.14 -27.00 -4.15
C ALA A 272 3.22 -26.73 -3.09
N PHE A 273 4.28 -27.55 -3.03
CA PHE A 273 5.38 -27.34 -2.10
C PHE A 273 6.28 -26.18 -2.55
N GLU A 274 6.58 -26.10 -3.84
CA GLU A 274 7.37 -25.01 -4.43
C GLU A 274 6.67 -23.66 -4.30
N GLU A 275 5.34 -23.62 -4.39
CA GLU A 275 4.54 -22.42 -4.11
C GLU A 275 4.61 -21.98 -2.65
N LEU A 276 4.65 -22.93 -1.70
CA LEU A 276 4.93 -22.59 -0.31
C LEU A 276 6.32 -21.98 -0.15
N VAL A 277 7.33 -22.59 -0.80
CA VAL A 277 8.71 -22.06 -0.80
C VAL A 277 8.75 -20.65 -1.42
N TYR A 278 8.02 -20.43 -2.53
CA TYR A 278 7.86 -19.10 -3.13
C TYR A 278 7.33 -18.08 -2.10
N ALA A 279 6.26 -18.40 -1.37
CA ALA A 279 5.71 -17.51 -0.34
C ALA A 279 6.71 -17.22 0.79
N LEU A 280 7.49 -18.23 1.22
CA LEU A 280 8.54 -18.06 2.24
C LEU A 280 9.69 -17.17 1.73
N ILE A 281 10.06 -17.27 0.44
CA ILE A 281 11.07 -16.41 -0.18
C ILE A 281 10.62 -14.95 -0.20
N LEU A 282 9.34 -14.67 -0.46
CA LEU A 282 8.81 -13.31 -0.34
C LEU A 282 9.01 -12.77 1.08
N GLY A 283 8.72 -13.59 2.11
CA GLY A 283 8.97 -13.26 3.51
C GLY A 283 10.44 -12.99 3.80
N LEU A 284 11.33 -13.87 3.33
CA LEU A 284 12.78 -13.73 3.51
C LEU A 284 13.34 -12.48 2.82
N SER A 285 12.82 -12.12 1.64
CA SER A 285 13.22 -10.91 0.92
C SER A 285 13.00 -9.64 1.74
N VAL A 286 11.92 -9.58 2.53
CA VAL A 286 11.66 -8.44 3.43
C VAL A 286 12.70 -8.38 4.54
N VAL A 287 13.06 -9.51 5.12
CA VAL A 287 14.12 -9.56 6.15
C VAL A 287 15.46 -9.08 5.58
N LEU A 288 15.83 -9.56 4.39
CA LEU A 288 17.07 -9.14 3.72
C LEU A 288 17.06 -7.66 3.36
N MET A 289 15.90 -7.10 2.97
CA MET A 289 15.77 -5.67 2.74
C MET A 289 16.11 -4.85 3.98
N PHE A 290 15.65 -5.25 5.18
CA PHE A 290 16.01 -4.52 6.40
C PHE A 290 17.52 -4.46 6.65
N VAL A 291 18.26 -5.51 6.25
CA VAL A 291 19.72 -5.54 6.33
C VAL A 291 20.36 -4.68 5.25
N ALA A 292 19.81 -4.66 4.04
CA ALA A 292 20.40 -4.01 2.88
C ALA A 292 20.14 -2.49 2.80
N VAL A 293 18.95 -2.03 3.24
CA VAL A 293 18.50 -0.64 3.01
C VAL A 293 19.37 0.39 3.71
N GLY A 294 19.76 0.13 4.97
CA GLY A 294 20.59 1.05 5.75
C GLY A 294 21.97 1.32 5.13
N PRO A 295 22.78 0.29 4.85
CA PRO A 295 24.06 0.43 4.16
C PRO A 295 23.94 1.11 2.78
N MET A 296 22.90 0.80 2.00
CA MET A 296 22.67 1.43 0.71
C MET A 296 22.37 2.93 0.85
N HIS A 297 21.50 3.32 1.77
CA HIS A 297 21.20 4.73 2.04
C HIS A 297 22.43 5.50 2.53
N ASN A 298 23.23 4.88 3.39
CA ASN A 298 24.45 5.53 3.91
C ASN A 298 25.50 5.74 2.83
N ARG A 299 25.65 4.79 1.88
CA ARG A 299 26.66 4.84 0.84
C ARG A 299 26.27 5.67 -0.38
N PHE A 300 25.02 5.56 -0.82
CA PHE A 300 24.56 6.11 -2.09
C PHE A 300 23.50 7.23 -1.92
N GLY A 301 22.91 7.37 -0.74
CA GLY A 301 21.72 8.20 -0.52
C GLY A 301 20.43 7.56 -1.03
N LYS A 302 19.28 8.10 -0.65
CA LYS A 302 17.96 7.51 -0.98
C LYS A 302 17.66 7.51 -2.49
N PRO A 303 17.87 8.61 -3.27
CA PRO A 303 17.57 8.61 -4.70
C PRO A 303 18.35 7.58 -5.51
N LYS A 304 19.67 7.51 -5.28
CA LYS A 304 20.52 6.54 -5.97
C LYS A 304 20.23 5.11 -5.52
N SER A 305 19.90 4.89 -4.24
CA SER A 305 19.47 3.57 -3.74
C SER A 305 18.18 3.12 -4.39
N ALA A 306 17.22 4.02 -4.60
CA ALA A 306 15.99 3.73 -5.32
C ALA A 306 16.26 3.35 -6.79
N ALA A 307 17.11 4.09 -7.48
CA ALA A 307 17.49 3.80 -8.86
C ALA A 307 18.26 2.47 -9.00
N ILE A 308 19.23 2.22 -8.12
CA ILE A 308 19.98 0.92 -8.09
C ILE A 308 19.01 -0.23 -7.80
N GLY A 309 18.09 -0.05 -6.85
CA GLY A 309 17.06 -1.04 -6.55
C GLY A 309 16.16 -1.34 -7.75
N ALA A 310 15.70 -0.30 -8.45
CA ALA A 310 14.85 -0.45 -9.65
C ALA A 310 15.57 -1.20 -10.78
N ILE A 311 16.78 -0.75 -11.15
CA ILE A 311 17.58 -1.39 -12.22
C ILE A 311 18.00 -2.81 -11.80
N GLY A 312 18.49 -2.99 -10.59
CA GLY A 312 18.94 -4.29 -10.08
C GLY A 312 17.81 -5.31 -10.00
N SER A 313 16.65 -4.90 -9.47
CA SER A 313 15.45 -5.75 -9.42
C SER A 313 14.99 -6.15 -10.83
N MET A 314 14.96 -5.20 -11.77
CA MET A 314 14.59 -5.44 -13.16
C MET A 314 15.59 -6.40 -13.83
N MET A 315 16.90 -6.12 -13.77
CA MET A 315 17.91 -6.95 -14.44
C MET A 315 17.94 -8.37 -13.89
N VAL A 316 18.02 -8.50 -12.56
CA VAL A 316 18.08 -9.81 -11.90
C VAL A 316 16.76 -10.57 -12.10
N GLY A 317 15.61 -9.89 -11.96
CA GLY A 317 14.30 -10.52 -12.11
C GLY A 317 13.98 -10.98 -13.53
N LEU A 318 14.45 -10.28 -14.56
CA LEU A 318 14.22 -10.66 -15.95
C LEU A 318 15.25 -11.67 -16.51
N THR A 319 16.38 -11.87 -15.82
CA THR A 319 17.41 -12.81 -16.28
C THR A 319 16.89 -14.24 -16.50
N PRO A 320 16.14 -14.87 -15.57
CA PRO A 320 15.60 -16.22 -15.77
C PRO A 320 14.72 -16.32 -17.02
N TYR A 321 13.87 -15.33 -17.24
CA TYR A 321 12.97 -15.27 -18.41
C TYR A 321 13.72 -15.10 -19.71
N ALA A 322 14.74 -14.24 -19.73
CA ALA A 322 15.58 -14.06 -20.92
C ALA A 322 16.34 -15.35 -21.27
N LEU A 323 16.92 -16.03 -20.27
CA LEU A 323 17.61 -17.30 -20.47
C LEU A 323 16.66 -18.41 -20.94
N LEU A 324 15.42 -18.43 -20.43
CA LEU A 324 14.38 -19.37 -20.85
C LEU A 324 14.02 -19.18 -22.33
N VAL A 325 13.76 -17.95 -22.76
CA VAL A 325 13.45 -17.63 -24.16
C VAL A 325 14.61 -17.95 -25.12
N LEU A 326 15.85 -17.77 -24.63
CA LEU A 326 17.06 -18.12 -25.40
C LEU A 326 17.37 -19.63 -25.43
N GLY A 327 16.59 -20.46 -24.70
CA GLY A 327 16.85 -21.90 -24.60
C GLY A 327 18.09 -22.27 -23.77
N LEU A 328 18.57 -21.35 -22.93
CA LEU A 328 19.74 -21.54 -22.06
C LEU A 328 19.37 -21.86 -20.62
N TRP A 329 18.07 -21.90 -20.29
CA TRP A 329 17.56 -22.23 -18.97
C TRP A 329 17.31 -23.73 -18.82
N PRO A 330 17.48 -24.31 -17.64
CA PRO A 330 17.11 -25.71 -17.39
C PRO A 330 15.64 -25.97 -17.71
N GLU A 331 15.30 -27.23 -17.97
CA GLU A 331 13.93 -27.65 -18.28
C GLU A 331 12.96 -27.18 -17.19
N ALA A 332 11.84 -26.53 -17.59
CA ALA A 332 10.82 -26.06 -16.68
C ALA A 332 10.22 -27.22 -15.86
N GLY A 333 9.89 -27.00 -14.58
CA GLY A 333 9.43 -28.03 -13.66
C GLY A 333 10.55 -28.92 -13.11
N SER A 334 11.83 -28.73 -13.53
CA SER A 334 12.95 -29.43 -12.92
C SER A 334 13.41 -28.73 -11.63
N ASN A 335 13.89 -29.48 -10.64
CA ASN A 335 14.43 -28.92 -9.40
C ASN A 335 15.52 -27.85 -9.65
N LEU A 336 16.38 -28.06 -10.66
CA LEU A 336 17.42 -27.08 -11.00
C LEU A 336 16.81 -25.78 -11.52
N SER A 337 15.78 -25.85 -12.34
CA SER A 337 15.03 -24.68 -12.84
C SER A 337 14.41 -23.90 -11.69
N THR A 338 13.65 -24.58 -10.83
CA THR A 338 12.91 -23.98 -9.73
C THR A 338 13.80 -23.31 -8.71
N TYR A 339 14.84 -24.01 -8.20
CA TYR A 339 15.74 -23.40 -7.19
C TYR A 339 16.62 -22.30 -7.76
N SER A 340 16.99 -22.39 -9.05
CA SER A 340 17.66 -21.28 -9.73
C SER A 340 16.74 -20.06 -9.82
N TYR A 341 15.50 -20.24 -10.27
CA TYR A 341 14.48 -19.16 -10.31
C TYR A 341 14.30 -18.51 -8.94
N PHE A 342 14.18 -19.31 -7.87
CA PHE A 342 14.03 -18.80 -6.50
C PHE A 342 15.23 -17.98 -6.03
N SER A 343 16.44 -18.32 -6.45
CA SER A 343 17.63 -17.54 -6.13
C SER A 343 17.60 -16.16 -6.77
N PHE A 344 17.22 -16.07 -8.04
CA PHE A 344 17.02 -14.78 -8.74
C PHE A 344 15.86 -13.99 -8.14
N LEU A 345 14.74 -14.65 -7.84
CA LEU A 345 13.56 -14.04 -7.22
C LEU A 345 13.91 -13.40 -5.86
N LEU A 346 14.65 -14.10 -5.00
CA LEU A 346 15.06 -13.59 -3.68
C LEU A 346 15.82 -12.27 -3.81
N VAL A 347 16.80 -12.22 -4.70
CA VAL A 347 17.62 -11.00 -4.92
C VAL A 347 16.81 -9.91 -5.58
N ALA A 348 16.04 -10.22 -6.63
CA ALA A 348 15.22 -9.27 -7.37
C ALA A 348 14.16 -8.64 -6.47
N ASN A 349 13.43 -9.45 -5.68
CA ASN A 349 12.40 -8.96 -4.77
C ASN A 349 12.99 -8.13 -3.62
N THR A 350 14.14 -8.53 -3.06
CA THR A 350 14.87 -7.73 -2.04
C THR A 350 15.22 -6.34 -2.59
N LEU A 351 15.78 -6.26 -3.80
CA LEU A 351 16.12 -4.98 -4.45
C LEU A 351 14.87 -4.15 -4.78
N GLY A 352 13.80 -4.78 -5.23
CA GLY A 352 12.51 -4.12 -5.47
C GLY A 352 11.93 -3.50 -4.20
N ILE A 353 11.99 -4.20 -3.06
CA ILE A 353 11.53 -3.65 -1.78
C ILE A 353 12.46 -2.52 -1.31
N VAL A 354 13.79 -2.63 -1.48
CA VAL A 354 14.71 -1.51 -1.20
C VAL A 354 14.34 -0.27 -2.01
N MET A 355 14.05 -0.42 -3.31
CA MET A 355 13.58 0.67 -4.16
C MET A 355 12.32 1.32 -3.59
N MET A 356 11.30 0.53 -3.23
CA MET A 356 10.02 1.02 -2.69
C MET A 356 10.19 1.76 -1.35
N VAL A 357 11.00 1.23 -0.43
CA VAL A 357 11.28 1.87 0.87
C VAL A 357 12.07 3.16 0.67
N SER A 358 13.05 3.16 -0.25
CA SER A 358 13.83 4.35 -0.57
C SER A 358 12.93 5.45 -1.16
N ALA A 359 12.08 5.11 -2.13
CA ALA A 359 11.13 6.04 -2.74
C ALA A 359 10.17 6.63 -1.70
N THR A 360 9.52 5.78 -0.90
CA THR A 360 8.57 6.25 0.12
C THR A 360 9.22 7.17 1.14
N SER A 361 10.50 6.92 1.50
CA SER A 361 11.25 7.79 2.43
C SER A 361 11.57 9.17 1.87
N MET A 362 11.56 9.35 0.54
CA MET A 362 11.79 10.65 -0.12
C MET A 362 10.59 11.60 0.04
N ILE A 363 9.38 11.10 0.32
CA ILE A 363 8.20 11.94 0.58
C ILE A 363 8.45 12.89 1.75
N ALA A 364 9.12 12.42 2.80
CA ALA A 364 9.44 13.26 3.96
C ALA A 364 10.30 14.47 3.56
N GLU A 365 11.25 14.29 2.64
CA GLU A 365 12.11 15.37 2.13
C GLU A 365 11.32 16.41 1.32
N VAL A 366 10.30 15.97 0.56
CA VAL A 366 9.38 16.87 -0.15
C VAL A 366 8.53 17.67 0.84
N ILE A 367 8.03 17.04 1.90
CA ILE A 367 7.23 17.70 2.93
C ILE A 367 8.02 18.79 3.64
N GLU A 368 9.30 18.52 3.95
CA GLU A 368 10.19 19.50 4.59
C GLU A 368 10.58 20.64 3.64
N ASP A 369 10.78 20.35 2.35
CA ASP A 369 11.00 21.39 1.33
C ASP A 369 9.77 22.30 1.19
N PHE A 370 8.57 21.72 1.24
CA PHE A 370 7.33 22.50 1.23
C PHE A 370 7.15 23.32 2.51
N GLU A 371 7.45 22.74 3.70
CA GLU A 371 7.38 23.44 4.98
C GLU A 371 8.33 24.65 5.01
N GLU A 372 9.55 24.49 4.50
CA GLU A 372 10.53 25.60 4.42
C GLU A 372 10.02 26.76 3.54
N LYS A 373 9.42 26.44 2.38
CA LYS A 373 8.96 27.43 1.40
C LYS A 373 7.65 28.12 1.79
N THR A 374 6.72 27.39 2.36
CA THR A 374 5.33 27.86 2.56
C THR A 374 5.00 28.15 4.02
N HIS A 375 5.87 27.76 4.95
CA HIS A 375 5.62 27.83 6.40
C HIS A 375 4.40 27.01 6.87
N ARG A 376 3.91 26.12 6.00
CA ARG A 376 2.79 25.21 6.28
C ARG A 376 3.27 23.76 6.16
N ARG A 377 2.90 22.93 7.14
CA ARG A 377 3.19 21.50 7.10
C ARG A 377 1.99 20.77 6.53
N ALA A 378 2.17 20.13 5.37
CA ALA A 378 1.09 19.48 4.61
C ALA A 378 1.31 17.97 4.45
N GLU A 379 1.70 17.26 5.52
CA GLU A 379 2.00 15.83 5.49
C GLU A 379 0.85 15.01 4.89
N ALA A 380 -0.39 15.28 5.33
CA ALA A 380 -1.57 14.56 4.89
C ALA A 380 -1.78 14.66 3.37
N ALA A 381 -1.55 15.84 2.77
CA ALA A 381 -1.72 16.06 1.34
C ALA A 381 -0.72 15.24 0.50
N PHE A 382 0.56 15.22 0.89
CA PHE A 382 1.60 14.48 0.17
C PHE A 382 1.44 12.96 0.30
N TYR A 383 1.13 12.45 1.49
CA TYR A 383 0.86 11.02 1.66
C TYR A 383 -0.43 10.57 0.95
N SER A 384 -1.50 11.38 0.98
CA SER A 384 -2.73 11.10 0.23
C SER A 384 -2.48 11.12 -1.27
N GLY A 385 -1.68 12.08 -1.76
CA GLY A 385 -1.26 12.13 -3.15
C GLY A 385 -0.49 10.87 -3.57
N ASN A 386 0.44 10.41 -2.74
CA ASN A 386 1.17 9.16 -2.99
C ASN A 386 0.25 7.94 -2.99
N TRP A 387 -0.70 7.83 -2.06
CA TRP A 387 -1.66 6.71 -2.03
C TRP A 387 -2.56 6.70 -3.26
N MET A 388 -2.97 7.88 -3.73
CA MET A 388 -3.72 8.01 -4.98
C MET A 388 -2.89 7.50 -6.17
N VAL A 389 -1.62 7.91 -6.29
CA VAL A 389 -0.69 7.42 -7.32
C VAL A 389 -0.54 5.89 -7.22
N GLN A 390 -0.34 5.36 -6.02
CA GLN A 390 -0.19 3.92 -5.79
C GLN A 390 -1.42 3.12 -6.24
N LYS A 391 -2.63 3.55 -5.86
CA LYS A 391 -3.88 2.86 -6.24
C LYS A 391 -4.10 2.87 -7.75
N CYS A 392 -3.96 4.05 -8.37
CA CYS A 392 -4.10 4.19 -9.83
C CYS A 392 -3.05 3.34 -10.57
N ALA A 393 -1.80 3.38 -10.12
CA ALA A 393 -0.72 2.63 -10.74
C ALA A 393 -0.85 1.12 -10.55
N THR A 394 -1.22 0.65 -9.35
CA THR A 394 -1.47 -0.79 -9.12
C THR A 394 -2.58 -1.30 -10.02
N GLY A 395 -3.68 -0.54 -10.15
CA GLY A 395 -4.75 -0.86 -11.11
C GLY A 395 -4.28 -0.89 -12.55
N GLY A 396 -3.48 0.10 -12.94
CA GLY A 396 -2.83 0.13 -14.25
C GLY A 396 -1.92 -1.06 -14.50
N GLY A 397 -1.18 -1.51 -13.47
CA GLY A 397 -0.35 -2.72 -13.54
C GLY A 397 -1.17 -4.00 -13.76
N ILE A 398 -2.27 -4.17 -13.03
CA ILE A 398 -3.21 -5.30 -13.24
C ILE A 398 -3.80 -5.25 -14.66
N PHE A 399 -4.16 -4.05 -15.14
CA PHE A 399 -4.65 -3.87 -16.50
C PHE A 399 -3.60 -4.27 -17.54
N LEU A 400 -2.34 -3.85 -17.38
CA LEU A 400 -1.25 -4.28 -18.25
C LEU A 400 -1.09 -5.80 -18.27
N THR A 401 -1.22 -6.48 -17.13
CA THR A 401 -1.21 -7.95 -17.08
C THR A 401 -2.31 -8.56 -17.94
N GLY A 402 -3.55 -8.07 -17.83
CA GLY A 402 -4.65 -8.55 -18.67
C GLY A 402 -4.41 -8.34 -20.16
N GLN A 403 -3.81 -7.20 -20.55
CA GLN A 403 -3.43 -6.95 -21.95
C GLN A 403 -2.31 -7.88 -22.43
N ILE A 404 -1.33 -8.18 -21.57
CA ILE A 404 -0.24 -9.14 -21.88
C ILE A 404 -0.82 -10.54 -22.12
N ILE A 405 -1.74 -10.99 -21.26
CA ILE A 405 -2.40 -12.29 -21.38
C ILE A 405 -3.24 -12.35 -22.67
N ALA A 406 -4.03 -11.31 -22.94
CA ALA A 406 -4.85 -11.23 -24.16
C ALA A 406 -3.98 -11.20 -25.43
N TYR A 407 -2.87 -10.43 -25.42
CA TYR A 407 -1.94 -10.35 -26.55
C TYR A 407 -1.22 -11.68 -26.81
N SER A 408 -0.81 -12.40 -25.76
CA SER A 408 -0.17 -13.71 -25.89
C SER A 408 -1.13 -14.81 -26.35
N GLN A 409 -2.44 -14.53 -26.38
CA GLN A 409 -3.50 -15.49 -26.74
C GLN A 409 -3.51 -16.72 -25.82
N LEU A 410 -3.17 -16.54 -24.53
CA LEU A 410 -3.33 -17.61 -23.55
C LEU A 410 -4.81 -17.92 -23.38
N SER A 411 -5.19 -19.15 -23.71
CA SER A 411 -6.60 -19.59 -23.59
C SER A 411 -7.07 -19.56 -22.12
N SER A 412 -8.35 -19.25 -21.91
CA SER A 412 -8.97 -19.29 -20.58
C SER A 412 -9.19 -20.71 -20.03
N ASP A 413 -9.01 -21.73 -20.87
CA ASP A 413 -9.07 -23.17 -20.53
C ASP A 413 -7.69 -23.85 -20.66
N ALA A 414 -6.60 -23.06 -20.56
CA ALA A 414 -5.25 -23.56 -20.72
C ALA A 414 -4.89 -24.59 -19.64
N ALA A 415 -4.43 -25.78 -20.07
CA ALA A 415 -3.87 -26.77 -19.16
C ALA A 415 -2.36 -26.57 -19.00
N VAL A 416 -1.86 -26.76 -17.78
CA VAL A 416 -0.42 -26.67 -17.49
C VAL A 416 0.34 -27.73 -18.30
N GLY A 417 1.49 -27.36 -18.85
CA GLY A 417 2.30 -28.22 -19.70
C GLY A 417 1.77 -28.41 -21.12
N ALA A 418 0.54 -27.99 -21.44
CA ALA A 418 -0.05 -28.08 -22.77
C ALA A 418 -0.06 -26.75 -23.57
N VAL A 419 0.34 -25.65 -22.94
CA VAL A 419 0.40 -24.33 -23.58
C VAL A 419 1.54 -24.30 -24.61
N PRO A 420 1.29 -23.88 -25.87
CA PRO A 420 2.35 -23.75 -26.86
C PRO A 420 3.48 -22.81 -26.39
N GLN A 421 4.73 -23.21 -26.63
CA GLN A 421 5.89 -22.41 -26.22
C GLN A 421 5.90 -21.00 -26.83
N THR A 422 5.30 -20.81 -28.01
CA THR A 422 5.15 -19.50 -28.65
C THR A 422 4.30 -18.56 -27.80
N VAL A 423 3.18 -19.05 -27.24
CA VAL A 423 2.28 -18.28 -26.35
C VAL A 423 3.01 -17.86 -25.08
N LEU A 424 3.77 -18.79 -24.46
CA LEU A 424 4.56 -18.49 -23.27
C LEU A 424 5.68 -17.49 -23.58
N ASN A 425 6.36 -17.62 -24.69
CA ASN A 425 7.41 -16.70 -25.13
C ASN A 425 6.83 -15.30 -25.38
N ASP A 426 5.69 -15.18 -26.06
CA ASP A 426 5.03 -13.89 -26.32
C ASP A 426 4.63 -13.21 -25.01
N MET A 427 4.09 -13.96 -24.05
CA MET A 427 3.76 -13.46 -22.72
C MET A 427 5.01 -12.95 -21.99
N ILE A 428 6.09 -13.73 -21.97
CA ILE A 428 7.35 -13.39 -21.27
C ILE A 428 8.03 -12.19 -21.93
N ILE A 429 8.10 -12.16 -23.27
CA ILE A 429 8.77 -11.07 -24.00
C ILE A 429 8.01 -9.76 -23.80
N THR A 430 6.67 -9.79 -23.91
CA THR A 430 5.84 -8.59 -23.71
C THR A 430 5.91 -8.09 -22.28
N TYR A 431 5.86 -8.99 -21.29
CA TYR A 431 6.09 -8.65 -19.89
C TYR A 431 7.47 -8.03 -19.68
N GLY A 432 8.53 -8.68 -20.18
CA GLY A 432 9.89 -8.22 -20.04
C GLY A 432 10.12 -6.85 -20.67
N ALA A 433 9.62 -6.62 -21.88
CA ALA A 433 9.71 -5.33 -22.57
C ALA A 433 9.03 -4.22 -21.76
N THR A 434 7.81 -4.50 -21.26
CA THR A 434 7.06 -3.54 -20.44
C THR A 434 7.78 -3.26 -19.10
N ALA A 435 8.28 -4.30 -18.43
CA ALA A 435 9.02 -4.18 -17.18
C ALA A 435 10.33 -3.38 -17.34
N ILE A 436 11.04 -3.54 -18.47
CA ILE A 436 12.24 -2.76 -18.81
C ILE A 436 11.88 -1.27 -18.92
N VAL A 437 10.85 -0.93 -19.68
CA VAL A 437 10.43 0.47 -19.86
C VAL A 437 10.05 1.08 -18.50
N LEU A 438 9.21 0.41 -17.71
CA LEU A 438 8.78 0.90 -16.40
C LEU A 438 9.94 0.98 -15.40
N GLY A 439 10.83 -0.01 -15.39
CA GLY A 439 12.01 -0.03 -14.52
C GLY A 439 12.99 1.12 -14.83
N LEU A 440 13.25 1.37 -16.13
CA LEU A 440 14.11 2.48 -16.56
C LEU A 440 13.46 3.84 -16.25
N LEU A 441 12.16 4.01 -16.49
CA LEU A 441 11.45 5.24 -16.11
C LEU A 441 11.50 5.48 -14.60
N SER A 442 11.22 4.45 -13.81
CA SER A 442 11.32 4.55 -12.35
C SER A 442 12.73 4.95 -11.90
N ALA A 443 13.75 4.29 -12.42
CA ALA A 443 15.14 4.59 -12.09
C ALA A 443 15.54 6.01 -12.52
N ALA A 444 15.13 6.44 -13.70
CA ALA A 444 15.42 7.77 -14.22
C ALA A 444 14.80 8.88 -13.36
N PHE A 445 13.51 8.77 -13.04
CA PHE A 445 12.84 9.79 -12.22
C PHE A 445 13.32 9.80 -10.77
N LEU A 446 13.36 8.62 -10.12
CA LEU A 446 13.78 8.52 -8.71
C LEU A 446 15.27 8.83 -8.53
N GLY A 447 16.12 8.42 -9.48
CA GLY A 447 17.57 8.70 -9.44
C GLY A 447 17.94 10.17 -9.65
N ASN A 448 17.11 10.91 -10.40
CA ASN A 448 17.26 12.36 -10.63
C ASN A 448 16.39 13.21 -9.70
N PHE A 449 16.00 12.66 -8.54
CA PHE A 449 15.24 13.40 -7.54
C PHE A 449 16.01 14.67 -7.10
N PRO A 450 15.35 15.84 -7.08
CA PRO A 450 16.05 17.15 -7.01
C PRO A 450 16.58 17.50 -5.63
N ILE A 451 16.26 16.73 -4.58
CA ILE A 451 16.72 17.02 -3.21
C ILE A 451 17.89 16.10 -2.88
N SER A 452 19.09 16.68 -2.70
CA SER A 452 20.28 15.95 -2.27
C SER A 452 20.31 15.77 -0.75
N ARG A 453 21.10 14.78 -0.28
CA ARG A 453 21.30 14.54 1.16
C ARG A 453 21.83 15.78 1.88
N GLU A 454 22.80 16.47 1.30
CA GLU A 454 23.40 17.68 1.88
C GLU A 454 22.38 18.83 2.00
N GLN A 455 21.55 19.01 0.97
CA GLN A 455 20.45 20.00 1.00
C GLN A 455 19.42 19.66 2.07
N HIS A 456 19.10 18.37 2.23
CA HIS A 456 18.17 17.89 3.25
C HIS A 456 18.71 18.11 4.67
N GLU A 457 19.97 17.71 4.96
CA GLU A 457 20.61 17.90 6.26
C GLU A 457 20.69 19.41 6.62
N ALA A 458 21.14 20.26 5.69
CA ALA A 458 21.18 21.72 5.88
C ALA A 458 19.78 22.33 6.10
N ARG A 459 18.74 21.76 5.49
CA ARG A 459 17.33 22.19 5.70
C ARG A 459 16.84 21.83 7.09
N LEU A 460 17.14 20.63 7.56
CA LEU A 460 16.78 20.21 8.93
C LEU A 460 17.37 21.14 9.98
N ASP A 461 18.64 21.55 9.81
CA ASP A 461 19.31 22.51 10.71
C ASP A 461 18.60 23.87 10.69
N ARG A 462 18.23 24.39 9.51
CA ARG A 462 17.49 25.66 9.41
C ARG A 462 16.10 25.58 10.03
N LEU A 463 15.36 24.50 9.82
CA LEU A 463 14.04 24.28 10.42
C LEU A 463 14.13 24.12 11.95
N ALA A 464 15.16 23.46 12.45
CA ALA A 464 15.41 23.32 13.90
C ALA A 464 15.75 24.66 14.53
N ALA A 465 16.65 25.45 13.93
CA ALA A 465 17.02 26.79 14.42
C ALA A 465 15.80 27.73 14.47
N ARG A 466 14.93 27.66 13.47
CA ARG A 466 13.71 28.45 13.41
C ARG A 466 12.68 28.07 14.48
N LYS A 467 12.50 26.75 14.75
CA LYS A 467 11.63 26.29 15.84
C LYS A 467 12.14 26.72 17.20
N ALA A 468 13.47 26.71 17.42
CA ALA A 468 14.09 27.20 18.63
C ALA A 468 13.86 28.72 18.81
N ALA A 469 14.01 29.52 17.77
CA ALA A 469 13.73 30.95 17.79
C ALA A 469 12.26 31.27 18.13
N SER A 470 11.31 30.55 17.53
CA SER A 470 9.88 30.76 17.80
C SER A 470 9.47 30.35 19.22
N HIS A 471 10.16 29.39 19.85
CA HIS A 471 9.94 29.04 21.27
C HIS A 471 10.51 30.11 22.20
N SER A 472 11.69 30.66 21.90
CA SER A 472 12.27 31.75 22.70
C SER A 472 11.42 33.02 22.69
N ASP A 473 10.84 33.36 21.54
CA ASP A 473 9.94 34.52 21.39
C ASP A 473 8.59 34.30 22.14
N SER A 474 8.05 33.06 22.15
CA SER A 474 6.84 32.75 22.90
C SER A 474 7.07 32.74 24.42
N ASP A 475 8.24 32.32 24.88
CA ASP A 475 8.60 32.32 26.29
C ASP A 475 8.91 33.76 26.78
N ALA A 476 9.52 34.60 25.93
CA ALA A 476 9.73 36.02 26.19
C ALA A 476 8.37 36.78 26.29
N ALA A 477 7.44 36.50 25.36
CA ALA A 477 6.11 37.11 25.37
C ALA A 477 5.25 36.68 26.58
N ASN A 478 5.48 35.49 27.14
CA ASN A 478 4.81 35.02 28.33
C ASN A 478 5.43 35.53 29.67
N GLN A 479 6.64 36.06 29.63
CA GLN A 479 7.32 36.62 30.79
C GLN A 479 7.06 38.12 31.02
N ASP A 480 6.56 38.85 30.03
CA ASP A 480 6.30 40.30 30.10
C ASP A 480 5.01 40.77 30.83
N PRO A 481 3.98 39.94 31.18
CA PRO A 481 2.84 40.47 31.90
C PRO A 481 3.06 40.73 33.39
N VAL A 482 4.21 40.36 33.97
CA VAL A 482 4.45 40.51 35.45
C VAL A 482 5.22 41.81 35.74
N SER A 483 5.93 42.42 34.81
CA SER A 483 6.69 43.66 35.06
C SER A 483 5.85 44.94 34.91
N ALA A 484 4.74 44.90 34.21
CA ALA A 484 3.84 46.06 34.02
C ALA A 484 2.86 46.30 35.21
N ALA A 485 2.71 45.32 36.12
CA ALA A 485 1.85 45.44 37.30
C ALA A 485 2.61 45.98 38.54
N ALA A 486 3.93 46.08 38.48
CA ALA A 486 4.77 46.51 39.62
C ALA A 486 5.12 48.02 39.61
N SER A 487 4.65 48.80 38.68
CA SER A 487 4.89 50.24 38.60
C SER A 487 3.64 51.12 38.77
N ALA A 488 2.58 50.58 39.32
CA ALA A 488 1.42 51.40 39.74
C ALA A 488 1.57 51.80 41.20
N ASP A 489 2.09 52.99 41.38
CA ASP A 489 2.04 54.03 42.41
C ASP A 489 1.47 53.62 43.79
N PRO A 490 2.29 53.74 44.85
CA PRO A 490 1.83 53.59 46.21
C PRO A 490 1.49 54.90 46.94
N ASP A 491 1.05 55.98 46.24
CA ASP A 491 0.67 57.24 46.91
C ASP A 491 -0.73 57.75 46.51
N ALA A 492 -1.76 57.24 47.17
CA ALA A 492 -3.04 57.91 47.26
C ALA A 492 -3.78 57.55 48.56
N HIS A 493 -3.17 57.87 49.69
CA HIS A 493 -3.89 58.11 50.93
C HIS A 493 -3.75 59.57 51.30
N SER A 494 -4.83 60.35 51.03
CA SER A 494 -5.35 61.32 52.00
C SER A 494 -6.48 62.12 51.38
N VAL A 495 -7.44 62.42 52.25
CA VAL A 495 -8.46 63.46 52.23
C VAL A 495 -9.90 63.05 51.86
N ILE A 496 -10.64 62.95 52.92
CA ILE A 496 -12.07 63.07 53.26
C ILE A 496 -12.96 61.85 53.04
#